data_b2e086ed516c568a65b17bdc251cb93e
#
_entry.id   b2e086ed516c568a65b17bdc251cb93e
#
_cell.length_a   1.000
_cell.length_b   1.000
_cell.length_c   1.000
_cell.angle_alpha   90.00
_cell.angle_beta   90.00
_cell.angle_gamma   90.00
#
_symmetry.space_group_name_H-M   'P 1'
#
loop_
_entity.id
_entity.type
_entity.pdbx_description
1 polymer ?
#
loop_
_entity_poly.entity_id
_entity_poly.type
_entity_poly.pdbx_seq_one_letter_code
_entity_poly.pdbx_strand_id
1 'polypeptide(L)'
;MQALRLMFVQATADHESDDLSVLKSDEECKDYLANMPGAINRCLANLESRDVLPIKRAILSRFSGEVYGGCVRYELSAILPDLFKVERVVWEREKGGYNSSVGYTKEGDTLLLAEIADGERYIILYRPRVKRVTPLSDDATELDIPEHIAALIPYFIKGELYRIDEPDEAQEARNLYEAGLAEIVQESCGVQSKVKTVYSMAGD
;
A
#
# COMPACT_ATOMS: atom_id res chain seq x y z
N MET A 1 9.15 9.18 9.77
CA MET A 1 9.20 8.82 11.21
C MET A 1 8.88 10.01 12.11
N GLN A 2 9.54 11.16 11.99
CA GLN A 2 9.27 12.33 12.86
C GLN A 2 7.82 12.80 12.79
N ALA A 3 7.27 12.99 11.59
CA ALA A 3 5.86 13.35 11.41
C ALA A 3 4.90 12.33 12.04
N LEU A 4 5.18 11.03 11.90
CA LEU A 4 4.37 9.98 12.51
C LEU A 4 4.45 10.01 14.05
N ARG A 5 5.62 10.33 14.63
CA ARG A 5 5.77 10.49 16.08
C ARG A 5 4.98 11.68 16.59
N LEU A 6 5.04 12.83 15.88
CA LEU A 6 4.24 14.01 16.21
C LEU A 6 2.75 13.72 16.12
N MET A 7 2.30 13.07 15.04
CA MET A 7 0.89 12.68 14.89
C MET A 7 0.45 11.72 15.99
N PHE A 8 1.30 10.77 16.39
CA PHE A 8 1.02 9.87 17.50
C PHE A 8 0.81 10.63 18.80
N VAL A 9 1.72 11.56 19.13
CA VAL A 9 1.62 12.40 20.32
C VAL A 9 0.36 13.25 20.31
N GLN A 10 0.04 13.88 19.18
CA GLN A 10 -1.19 14.65 19.03
C GLN A 10 -2.45 13.79 19.17
N ALA A 11 -2.43 12.55 18.64
CA ALA A 11 -3.55 11.63 18.72
C ALA A 11 -3.76 11.09 20.16
N THR A 12 -2.69 11.01 20.97
CA THR A 12 -2.79 10.53 22.34
C THR A 12 -3.21 11.61 23.34
N ALA A 13 -3.14 12.90 22.96
CA ALA A 13 -3.48 14.06 23.81
C ALA A 13 -2.75 14.15 25.16
N ASP A 14 -1.81 13.25 25.43
CA ASP A 14 -1.13 13.15 26.71
C ASP A 14 0.02 14.15 26.89
N HIS A 15 0.45 14.78 25.78
CA HIS A 15 1.51 15.77 25.79
C HIS A 15 1.11 17.04 25.05
N GLU A 16 1.11 18.14 25.74
CA GLU A 16 0.88 19.49 25.18
C GLU A 16 2.08 19.99 24.34
N SER A 17 3.19 19.24 24.28
CA SER A 17 4.43 19.69 23.66
C SER A 17 4.62 19.09 22.26
N ASP A 18 4.74 19.97 21.27
CA ASP A 18 5.17 19.62 19.91
C ASP A 18 6.68 19.33 19.81
N ASP A 19 7.42 19.46 20.92
CA ASP A 19 8.87 19.28 20.94
C ASP A 19 9.25 17.81 21.16
N LEU A 20 9.70 17.18 20.08
CA LEU A 20 10.21 15.79 20.10
C LEU A 20 11.39 15.57 21.06
N SER A 21 12.13 16.63 21.42
CA SER A 21 13.26 16.51 22.35
C SER A 21 12.73 16.25 23.77
N VAL A 22 11.62 16.86 24.13
CA VAL A 22 10.94 16.65 25.41
C VAL A 22 10.42 15.22 25.49
N LEU A 23 9.73 14.75 24.46
CA LEU A 23 9.19 13.38 24.40
C LEU A 23 10.28 12.30 24.47
N LYS A 24 11.42 12.52 23.79
CA LYS A 24 12.56 11.61 23.85
C LYS A 24 13.24 11.56 25.23
N SER A 25 13.07 12.58 26.06
CA SER A 25 13.62 12.65 27.41
C SER A 25 12.69 12.07 28.47
N ASP A 26 11.42 11.88 28.15
CA ASP A 26 10.43 11.31 29.04
C ASP A 26 10.59 9.79 29.12
N GLU A 27 10.76 9.28 30.35
CA GLU A 27 10.92 7.85 30.62
C GLU A 27 9.66 7.05 30.24
N GLU A 28 8.47 7.59 30.47
CA GLU A 28 7.20 6.94 30.15
C GLU A 28 6.99 6.80 28.64
N CYS A 29 7.46 7.77 27.86
CA CYS A 29 7.36 7.73 26.39
C CYS A 29 8.43 6.86 25.73
N LYS A 30 9.54 6.53 26.41
CA LYS A 30 10.63 5.76 25.80
C LYS A 30 10.20 4.40 25.29
N ASP A 31 9.41 3.68 26.08
CA ASP A 31 8.95 2.33 25.71
C ASP A 31 8.00 2.37 24.53
N TYR A 32 7.09 3.34 24.47
CA TYR A 32 6.21 3.54 23.32
C TYR A 32 7.00 3.90 22.06
N LEU A 33 7.95 4.83 22.16
CA LEU A 33 8.80 5.21 21.03
C LEU A 33 9.67 4.05 20.53
N ALA A 34 10.19 3.21 21.42
CA ALA A 34 10.98 2.02 21.07
C ALA A 34 10.14 0.98 20.31
N ASN A 35 8.88 0.80 20.70
CA ASN A 35 7.97 -0.17 20.11
C ASN A 35 7.23 0.36 18.85
N MET A 36 7.24 1.68 18.60
CA MET A 36 6.55 2.33 17.49
C MET A 36 6.93 1.78 16.11
N PRO A 37 8.20 1.50 15.77
CA PRO A 37 8.54 0.93 14.46
C PRO A 37 7.86 -0.42 14.21
N GLY A 38 7.75 -1.24 15.24
CA GLY A 38 7.02 -2.51 15.18
C GLY A 38 5.53 -2.32 14.92
N ALA A 39 4.90 -1.37 15.63
CA ALA A 39 3.49 -1.03 15.45
C ALA A 39 3.22 -0.46 14.05
N ILE A 40 4.07 0.43 13.55
CA ILE A 40 4.00 0.96 12.19
C ILE A 40 4.05 -0.18 11.17
N ASN A 41 4.99 -1.10 11.28
CA ASN A 41 5.13 -2.21 10.35
C ASN A 41 3.92 -3.15 10.36
N ARG A 42 3.29 -3.37 11.51
CA ARG A 42 2.02 -4.11 11.60
C ARG A 42 0.88 -3.36 10.92
N CYS A 43 0.80 -2.02 11.10
CA CYS A 43 -0.15 -1.19 10.40
C CYS A 43 0.03 -1.29 8.87
N LEU A 44 1.26 -1.14 8.37
CA LEU A 44 1.57 -1.26 6.95
C LEU A 44 1.18 -2.62 6.38
N ALA A 45 1.44 -3.71 7.12
CA ALA A 45 1.01 -5.06 6.72
C ALA A 45 -0.52 -5.19 6.70
N ASN A 46 -1.23 -4.56 7.64
CA ASN A 46 -2.68 -4.52 7.66
C ASN A 46 -3.24 -3.76 6.44
N LEU A 47 -2.71 -2.58 6.11
CA LEU A 47 -3.09 -1.79 4.94
C LEU A 47 -2.86 -2.56 3.63
N GLU A 48 -1.73 -3.25 3.49
CA GLU A 48 -1.43 -4.12 2.33
C GLU A 48 -2.46 -5.24 2.20
N SER A 49 -2.77 -5.93 3.30
CA SER A 49 -3.69 -7.08 3.31
C SER A 49 -5.14 -6.70 3.02
N ARG A 50 -5.52 -5.46 3.31
CA ARG A 50 -6.87 -4.93 3.06
C ARG A 50 -7.04 -4.28 1.69
N ASP A 51 -6.01 -4.33 0.85
CA ASP A 51 -6.05 -3.78 -0.51
C ASP A 51 -6.40 -2.28 -0.60
N VAL A 52 -6.06 -1.48 0.44
CA VAL A 52 -6.37 -0.03 0.47
C VAL A 52 -5.29 0.84 -0.18
N LEU A 53 -4.09 0.30 -0.37
CA LEU A 53 -3.00 1.02 -1.03
C LEU A 53 -3.30 1.26 -2.52
N PRO A 54 -2.84 2.38 -3.08
CA PRO A 54 -3.07 2.71 -4.48
C PRO A 54 -2.44 1.69 -5.42
N ILE A 55 -3.13 1.42 -6.53
CA ILE A 55 -2.64 0.55 -7.58
C ILE A 55 -1.57 1.29 -8.39
N LYS A 56 -0.40 0.69 -8.52
CA LYS A 56 0.66 1.14 -9.41
C LYS A 56 0.53 0.50 -10.78
N ARG A 57 1.12 1.16 -11.77
CA ARG A 57 1.16 0.71 -13.16
C ARG A 57 2.61 0.51 -13.59
N ALA A 58 2.91 -0.63 -14.19
CA ALA A 58 4.18 -0.88 -14.86
C ALA A 58 3.97 -1.41 -16.28
N ILE A 59 4.94 -1.16 -17.15
CA ILE A 59 4.90 -1.59 -18.55
C ILE A 59 5.89 -2.75 -18.69
N LEU A 60 5.38 -3.87 -19.24
CA LEU A 60 6.18 -5.03 -19.58
C LEU A 60 6.26 -5.11 -21.11
N SER A 61 7.46 -4.95 -21.66
CA SER A 61 7.72 -5.19 -23.08
C SER A 61 8.14 -6.64 -23.31
N ARG A 62 8.04 -7.13 -24.56
CA ARG A 62 8.56 -8.44 -24.95
C ARG A 62 10.05 -8.60 -24.57
N PHE A 63 10.81 -7.51 -24.66
CA PHE A 63 12.26 -7.53 -24.36
C PHE A 63 12.61 -7.55 -22.86
N SER A 64 11.62 -7.31 -21.99
CA SER A 64 11.82 -7.38 -20.53
C SER A 64 11.71 -8.80 -19.98
N GLY A 65 11.42 -9.80 -20.81
CA GLY A 65 11.24 -11.19 -20.42
C GLY A 65 11.93 -12.16 -21.37
N GLU A 66 11.93 -13.42 -21.01
CA GLU A 66 12.45 -14.53 -21.81
C GLU A 66 11.32 -15.16 -22.62
N VAL A 67 11.52 -15.30 -23.93
CA VAL A 67 10.55 -15.97 -24.81
C VAL A 67 10.77 -17.48 -24.75
N TYR A 68 9.71 -18.21 -24.41
CA TYR A 68 9.72 -19.67 -24.33
C TYR A 68 8.38 -20.25 -24.77
N GLY A 69 8.38 -21.04 -25.85
CA GLY A 69 7.23 -21.82 -26.30
C GLY A 69 5.96 -21.00 -26.60
N GLY A 70 6.10 -19.78 -27.16
CA GLY A 70 4.97 -18.89 -27.47
C GLY A 70 4.46 -18.09 -26.26
N CYS A 71 5.19 -18.13 -25.15
CA CYS A 71 4.96 -17.32 -23.98
C CYS A 71 6.18 -16.44 -23.66
N VAL A 72 5.98 -15.37 -22.93
CA VAL A 72 7.05 -14.56 -22.36
C VAL A 72 7.04 -14.73 -20.85
N ARG A 73 8.18 -15.08 -20.32
CA ARG A 73 8.44 -15.26 -18.89
C ARG A 73 9.06 -14.01 -18.30
N TYR A 74 8.47 -13.46 -17.28
CA TYR A 74 8.96 -12.28 -16.56
C TYR A 74 9.31 -12.64 -15.11
N GLU A 75 10.48 -12.23 -14.67
CA GLU A 75 10.86 -12.29 -13.25
C GLU A 75 10.38 -11.02 -12.55
N LEU A 76 9.36 -11.16 -11.73
CA LEU A 76 8.66 -10.02 -11.13
C LEU A 76 9.52 -9.25 -10.15
N SER A 77 10.34 -9.93 -9.32
CA SER A 77 11.23 -9.26 -8.34
C SER A 77 12.29 -8.39 -9.02
N ALA A 78 12.75 -8.78 -10.22
CA ALA A 78 13.72 -7.98 -10.98
C ALA A 78 13.08 -6.74 -11.61
N ILE A 79 11.80 -6.82 -12.01
CA ILE A 79 11.10 -5.75 -12.73
C ILE A 79 10.30 -4.86 -11.75
N LEU A 80 9.72 -5.47 -10.73
CA LEU A 80 8.83 -4.84 -9.76
C LEU A 80 9.26 -5.20 -8.33
N PRO A 81 10.36 -4.64 -7.81
CA PRO A 81 10.91 -5.01 -6.51
C PRO A 81 9.97 -4.68 -5.34
N ASP A 82 9.02 -3.78 -5.55
CA ASP A 82 8.00 -3.42 -4.59
C ASP A 82 6.66 -4.17 -4.80
N LEU A 83 6.62 -5.22 -5.62
CA LEU A 83 5.39 -5.96 -5.87
C LEU A 83 4.90 -6.67 -4.59
N PHE A 84 3.65 -6.38 -4.20
CA PHE A 84 2.89 -7.18 -3.23
C PHE A 84 1.92 -8.13 -3.93
N LYS A 85 1.04 -7.59 -4.79
CA LYS A 85 -0.03 -8.37 -5.43
C LYS A 85 -0.30 -7.86 -6.85
N VAL A 86 -0.39 -8.78 -7.80
CA VAL A 86 -0.87 -8.46 -9.15
C VAL A 86 -2.40 -8.37 -9.12
N GLU A 87 -2.94 -7.24 -9.54
CA GLU A 87 -4.39 -7.03 -9.63
C GLU A 87 -4.91 -7.41 -11.01
N ARG A 88 -4.22 -6.96 -12.03
CA ARG A 88 -4.64 -7.22 -13.41
C ARG A 88 -3.49 -7.00 -14.38
N VAL A 89 -3.51 -7.75 -15.48
CA VAL A 89 -2.67 -7.52 -16.65
C VAL A 89 -3.56 -7.10 -17.81
N VAL A 90 -3.17 -6.05 -18.50
CA VAL A 90 -3.87 -5.50 -19.66
C VAL A 90 -2.93 -5.50 -20.85
N TRP A 91 -3.41 -5.87 -22.01
CA TRP A 91 -2.66 -5.80 -23.26
C TRP A 91 -2.93 -4.47 -23.96
N GLU A 92 -1.89 -3.73 -24.27
CA GLU A 92 -1.95 -2.48 -25.03
C GLU A 92 -1.40 -2.70 -26.43
N ARG A 93 -2.24 -2.47 -27.43
CA ARG A 93 -1.87 -2.56 -28.84
C ARG A 93 -1.27 -1.25 -29.33
N GLU A 94 -0.39 -1.32 -30.35
CA GLU A 94 0.30 -0.19 -30.96
C GLU A 94 -0.64 0.96 -31.42
N LYS A 95 -1.88 0.66 -31.79
CA LYS A 95 -2.90 1.64 -32.23
C LYS A 95 -3.79 2.20 -31.13
N GLY A 96 -3.39 2.09 -29.87
CA GLY A 96 -4.08 2.76 -28.75
C GLY A 96 -5.37 2.10 -28.26
N GLY A 97 -5.57 0.82 -28.52
CA GLY A 97 -6.68 0.05 -27.96
C GLY A 97 -6.25 -0.73 -26.72
N TYR A 98 -6.98 -0.56 -25.59
CA TYR A 98 -6.82 -1.44 -24.43
C TYR A 98 -7.70 -2.67 -24.60
N ASN A 99 -7.12 -3.87 -24.51
CA ASN A 99 -7.93 -5.06 -24.33
C ASN A 99 -8.28 -5.23 -22.86
N SER A 100 -9.46 -5.77 -22.62
CA SER A 100 -9.87 -6.28 -21.31
C SER A 100 -8.83 -7.27 -20.77
N SER A 101 -8.81 -7.50 -19.46
CA SER A 101 -7.81 -8.30 -18.74
C SER A 101 -7.34 -9.54 -19.50
N VAL A 102 -6.03 -9.71 -19.58
CA VAL A 102 -5.38 -10.87 -20.20
C VAL A 102 -5.20 -11.95 -19.14
N GLY A 103 -5.46 -13.20 -19.51
CA GLY A 103 -5.12 -14.34 -18.68
C GLY A 103 -3.60 -14.44 -18.50
N TYR A 104 -3.18 -14.71 -17.28
CA TYR A 104 -1.78 -14.93 -16.95
C TYR A 104 -1.65 -16.10 -15.97
N THR A 105 -0.48 -16.73 -15.98
CA THR A 105 -0.10 -17.70 -14.95
C THR A 105 0.99 -17.09 -14.08
N LYS A 106 0.81 -17.13 -12.77
CA LYS A 106 1.82 -16.67 -11.79
C LYS A 106 2.28 -17.86 -10.96
N GLU A 107 3.57 -18.15 -11.01
CA GLU A 107 4.23 -19.20 -10.25
C GLU A 107 5.36 -18.60 -9.43
N GLY A 108 5.12 -18.41 -8.13
CA GLY A 108 6.08 -17.74 -7.24
C GLY A 108 6.40 -16.32 -7.72
N ASP A 109 7.65 -16.10 -8.12
CA ASP A 109 8.14 -14.82 -8.65
C ASP A 109 7.99 -14.69 -10.17
N THR A 110 7.58 -15.75 -10.85
CA THR A 110 7.47 -15.79 -12.31
C THR A 110 6.06 -15.45 -12.77
N LEU A 111 5.96 -14.56 -13.77
CA LEU A 111 4.75 -14.26 -14.50
C LEU A 111 4.89 -14.75 -15.94
N LEU A 112 3.97 -15.61 -16.37
CA LEU A 112 3.88 -16.11 -17.74
C LEU A 112 2.72 -15.43 -18.47
N LEU A 113 3.03 -14.81 -19.60
CA LEU A 113 2.06 -14.17 -20.50
C LEU A 113 2.23 -14.73 -21.92
N ALA A 114 1.18 -14.67 -22.73
CA ALA A 114 1.29 -15.01 -24.14
C ALA A 114 2.32 -14.12 -24.84
N GLU A 115 2.98 -14.64 -25.87
CA GLU A 115 3.88 -13.81 -26.70
C GLU A 115 3.08 -12.78 -27.47
N ILE A 116 3.57 -11.54 -27.49
CA ILE A 116 2.98 -10.40 -28.22
C ILE A 116 3.88 -9.96 -29.36
N ALA A 117 3.31 -9.29 -30.35
CA ALA A 117 4.05 -8.75 -31.48
C ALA A 117 4.96 -7.59 -31.06
N ASP A 118 5.95 -7.30 -31.90
CA ASP A 118 6.80 -6.14 -31.73
C ASP A 118 5.96 -4.86 -31.80
N GLY A 119 6.22 -3.93 -30.87
CA GLY A 119 5.42 -2.70 -30.71
C GLY A 119 4.24 -2.83 -29.74
N GLU A 120 3.83 -4.04 -29.39
CA GLU A 120 2.83 -4.30 -28.38
C GLU A 120 3.46 -4.43 -26.98
N ARG A 121 2.66 -4.16 -25.93
CA ARG A 121 3.14 -4.22 -24.55
C ARG A 121 2.05 -4.67 -23.60
N TYR A 122 2.45 -5.25 -22.50
CA TYR A 122 1.58 -5.51 -21.36
C TYR A 122 1.68 -4.38 -20.33
N ILE A 123 0.56 -4.07 -19.73
CA ILE A 123 0.47 -3.19 -18.58
C ILE A 123 0.07 -4.05 -17.41
N ILE A 124 0.92 -4.13 -16.42
CA ILE A 124 0.62 -4.76 -15.14
C ILE A 124 0.12 -3.71 -14.16
N LEU A 125 -1.06 -3.95 -13.63
CA LEU A 125 -1.63 -3.19 -12.52
C LEU A 125 -1.40 -3.99 -11.26
N TYR A 126 -0.71 -3.39 -10.28
CA TYR A 126 -0.29 -4.11 -9.09
C TYR A 126 -0.37 -3.24 -7.85
N ARG A 127 -0.52 -3.88 -6.71
CA ARG A 127 -0.39 -3.22 -5.42
C ARG A 127 1.05 -3.30 -4.96
N PRO A 128 1.63 -2.18 -4.52
CA PRO A 128 2.99 -2.16 -4.04
C PRO A 128 3.07 -2.66 -2.60
N ARG A 129 4.24 -3.14 -2.23
CA ARG A 129 4.65 -3.34 -0.86
C ARG A 129 5.25 -2.05 -0.32
N VAL A 130 4.81 -1.61 0.84
CA VAL A 130 5.38 -0.43 1.49
C VAL A 130 6.71 -0.80 2.16
N LYS A 131 7.70 0.07 2.00
CA LYS A 131 8.99 -0.10 2.66
C LYS A 131 8.80 -0.11 4.18
N ARG A 132 9.34 -1.13 4.84
CA ARG A 132 9.28 -1.25 6.30
C ARG A 132 10.22 -0.28 6.97
N VAL A 133 9.82 0.20 8.14
CA VAL A 133 10.67 1.01 9.00
C VAL A 133 11.46 0.12 9.96
N THR A 134 12.64 0.56 10.32
CA THR A 134 13.50 -0.11 11.29
C THR A 134 13.75 0.81 12.48
N PRO A 135 14.20 0.30 13.64
CA PRO A 135 14.59 1.16 14.77
C PRO A 135 15.68 2.17 14.41
N LEU A 136 16.48 1.87 13.39
CA LEU A 136 17.56 2.73 12.87
C LEU A 136 17.11 3.67 11.73
N SER A 137 15.83 3.60 11.32
CA SER A 137 15.31 4.51 10.29
C SER A 137 15.37 5.94 10.80
N ASP A 138 15.87 6.83 9.94
CA ASP A 138 15.93 8.26 10.22
C ASP A 138 14.51 8.84 10.45
N ASP A 139 14.43 9.84 11.30
CA ASP A 139 13.19 10.59 11.54
C ASP A 139 12.65 11.25 10.25
N ALA A 140 13.53 11.54 9.28
CA ALA A 140 13.17 12.04 7.96
C ALA A 140 12.71 10.97 6.98
N THR A 141 12.67 9.68 7.36
CA THR A 141 12.22 8.61 6.46
C THR A 141 10.76 8.82 6.08
N GLU A 142 10.52 9.04 4.78
CA GLU A 142 9.18 9.15 4.22
C GLU A 142 8.59 7.76 3.90
N LEU A 143 7.29 7.62 4.14
CA LEU A 143 6.52 6.46 3.72
C LEU A 143 5.82 6.81 2.41
N ASP A 144 5.97 5.95 1.38
CA ASP A 144 5.28 6.08 0.08
C ASP A 144 3.80 5.65 0.25
N ILE A 145 3.04 6.46 0.98
CA ILE A 145 1.63 6.23 1.30
C ILE A 145 0.87 7.55 1.12
N PRO A 146 -0.32 7.54 0.48
CA PRO A 146 -1.17 8.71 0.38
C PRO A 146 -1.51 9.32 1.76
N GLU A 147 -1.57 10.63 1.82
CA GLU A 147 -1.77 11.39 3.06
C GLU A 147 -3.04 10.96 3.83
N HIS A 148 -4.16 10.76 3.13
CA HIS A 148 -5.42 10.32 3.74
C HIS A 148 -5.34 8.92 4.39
N ILE A 149 -4.49 8.02 3.86
CA ILE A 149 -4.20 6.72 4.47
C ILE A 149 -3.21 6.88 5.62
N ALA A 150 -2.19 7.72 5.45
CA ALA A 150 -1.19 7.99 6.48
C ALA A 150 -1.81 8.58 7.76
N ALA A 151 -2.87 9.38 7.62
CA ALA A 151 -3.62 9.94 8.74
C ALA A 151 -4.25 8.88 9.68
N LEU A 152 -4.44 7.65 9.20
CA LEU A 152 -4.98 6.55 10.01
C LEU A 152 -3.92 5.83 10.84
N ILE A 153 -2.64 5.93 10.47
CA ILE A 153 -1.55 5.21 11.12
C ILE A 153 -1.43 5.53 12.61
N PRO A 154 -1.55 6.79 13.07
CA PRO A 154 -1.49 7.13 14.50
C PRO A 154 -2.54 6.40 15.34
N TYR A 155 -3.77 6.27 14.84
CA TYR A 155 -4.84 5.55 15.54
C TYR A 155 -4.52 4.06 15.69
N PHE A 156 -3.96 3.43 14.64
CA PHE A 156 -3.50 2.05 14.74
C PHE A 156 -2.38 1.89 15.77
N ILE A 157 -1.39 2.80 15.77
CA ILE A 157 -0.27 2.78 16.71
C ILE A 157 -0.78 2.91 18.14
N LYS A 158 -1.67 3.89 18.42
CA LYS A 158 -2.28 4.09 19.73
C LYS A 158 -3.01 2.81 20.16
N GLY A 159 -3.84 2.24 19.30
CA GLY A 159 -4.58 1.01 19.60
C GLY A 159 -3.70 -0.21 19.87
N GLU A 160 -2.47 -0.25 19.33
CA GLU A 160 -1.51 -1.33 19.60
C GLU A 160 -0.70 -1.10 20.86
N LEU A 161 -0.21 0.11 21.09
CA LEU A 161 0.72 0.42 22.18
C LEU A 161 0.00 0.57 23.52
N TYR A 162 -1.20 1.15 23.53
CA TYR A 162 -1.99 1.38 24.75
C TYR A 162 -2.80 0.18 25.22
N ARG A 163 -2.75 -0.92 24.50
CA ARG A 163 -3.60 -2.10 24.77
C ARG A 163 -3.51 -2.65 26.19
N ILE A 164 -2.37 -2.51 26.86
CA ILE A 164 -2.13 -3.04 28.20
C ILE A 164 -2.42 -1.98 29.25
N ASP A 165 -1.95 -0.77 29.04
CA ASP A 165 -1.95 0.28 30.04
C ASP A 165 -3.29 1.06 30.06
N GLU A 166 -3.82 1.35 28.87
CA GLU A 166 -5.04 2.15 28.64
C GLU A 166 -6.00 1.44 27.66
N PRO A 167 -6.62 0.32 28.06
CA PRO A 167 -7.38 -0.53 27.15
C PRO A 167 -8.59 0.15 26.51
N ASP A 168 -9.25 1.07 27.21
CA ASP A 168 -10.43 1.80 26.71
C ASP A 168 -10.03 2.78 25.60
N GLU A 169 -8.94 3.52 25.78
CA GLU A 169 -8.40 4.41 24.78
C GLU A 169 -7.86 3.65 23.56
N ALA A 170 -7.21 2.51 23.79
CA ALA A 170 -6.76 1.64 22.73
C ALA A 170 -7.93 1.13 21.87
N GLN A 171 -9.06 0.81 22.50
CA GLN A 171 -10.26 0.35 21.79
C GLN A 171 -10.90 1.49 20.98
N GLU A 172 -10.97 2.70 21.54
CA GLU A 172 -11.46 3.88 20.83
C GLU A 172 -10.59 4.19 19.61
N ALA A 173 -9.28 4.19 19.76
CA ALA A 173 -8.35 4.40 18.64
C ALA A 173 -8.52 3.33 17.54
N ARG A 174 -8.70 2.07 17.90
CA ARG A 174 -9.00 1.00 16.93
C ARG A 174 -10.30 1.23 16.18
N ASN A 175 -11.35 1.68 16.88
CA ASN A 175 -12.63 1.97 16.25
C ASN A 175 -12.50 3.11 15.23
N LEU A 176 -11.74 4.17 15.55
CA LEU A 176 -11.45 5.27 14.62
C LEU A 176 -10.64 4.80 13.41
N TYR A 177 -9.65 3.95 13.62
CA TYR A 177 -8.88 3.35 12.52
C TYR A 177 -9.76 2.53 11.58
N GLU A 178 -10.59 1.62 12.12
CA GLU A 178 -11.47 0.77 11.30
C GLU A 178 -12.56 1.59 10.57
N ALA A 179 -13.10 2.63 11.21
CA ALA A 179 -14.06 3.53 10.57
C ALA A 179 -13.43 4.27 9.39
N GLY A 180 -12.24 4.86 9.56
CA GLY A 180 -11.54 5.55 8.48
C GLY A 180 -11.15 4.60 7.35
N LEU A 181 -10.74 3.37 7.65
CA LEU A 181 -10.49 2.35 6.61
C LEU A 181 -11.76 2.02 5.81
N ALA A 182 -12.90 1.88 6.48
CA ALA A 182 -14.16 1.58 5.82
C ALA A 182 -14.57 2.69 4.83
N GLU A 183 -14.33 3.95 5.17
CA GLU A 183 -14.57 5.09 4.27
C GLU A 183 -13.69 5.01 3.02
N ILE A 184 -12.38 4.76 3.18
CA ILE A 184 -11.44 4.63 2.05
C ILE A 184 -11.85 3.48 1.11
N VAL A 185 -12.25 2.34 1.67
CA VAL A 185 -12.71 1.18 0.88
C VAL A 185 -13.99 1.52 0.11
N GLN A 186 -14.95 2.21 0.72
CA GLN A 186 -16.18 2.62 0.06
C GLN A 186 -15.93 3.58 -1.10
N GLU A 187 -15.06 4.57 -0.94
CA GLU A 187 -14.68 5.49 -2.00
C GLU A 187 -14.03 4.75 -3.18
N SER A 188 -13.14 3.81 -2.90
CA SER A 188 -12.47 3.00 -3.93
C SER A 188 -13.46 2.13 -4.72
N CYS A 189 -14.46 1.55 -4.07
CA CYS A 189 -15.51 0.76 -4.72
C CYS A 189 -16.46 1.63 -5.57
N GLY A 190 -16.78 2.84 -5.11
CA GLY A 190 -17.64 3.78 -5.83
C GLY A 190 -17.07 4.22 -7.18
N VAL A 191 -15.77 4.43 -7.27
CA VAL A 191 -15.10 4.80 -8.52
C VAL A 191 -15.10 3.63 -9.53
N GLN A 192 -14.93 2.40 -9.08
CA GLN A 192 -14.97 1.22 -9.98
C GLN A 192 -16.37 0.98 -10.57
N SER A 193 -17.43 1.23 -9.83
CA SER A 193 -18.81 1.07 -10.35
C SER A 193 -19.17 2.12 -11.40
N LYS A 194 -18.70 3.37 -11.26
CA LYS A 194 -18.91 4.43 -12.25
C LYS A 194 -18.20 4.16 -13.58
N VAL A 195 -17.00 3.61 -13.54
CA VAL A 195 -16.25 3.26 -14.76
C VAL A 195 -16.91 2.11 -15.53
N LYS A 196 -17.48 1.11 -14.85
CA LYS A 196 -18.24 0.03 -15.51
C LYS A 196 -19.48 0.53 -16.26
N THR A 197 -20.17 1.53 -15.72
CA THR A 197 -21.39 2.07 -16.32
C THR A 197 -21.11 2.88 -17.59
N VAL A 198 -19.99 3.58 -17.67
CA VAL A 198 -19.59 4.36 -18.86
C VAL A 198 -19.24 3.45 -20.06
N TYR A 199 -18.64 2.30 -19.82
CA TYR A 199 -18.25 1.37 -20.90
C TYR A 199 -19.40 0.46 -21.38
N SER A 200 -20.47 0.29 -20.63
CA SER A 200 -21.64 -0.50 -21.06
C SER A 200 -22.60 0.26 -21.97
N MET A 201 -22.45 1.58 -22.10
CA MET A 201 -23.28 2.41 -22.98
C MET A 201 -22.69 2.63 -24.40
N ALA A 202 -21.54 2.07 -24.71
CA ALA A 202 -20.89 2.21 -26.02
C ALA A 202 -20.98 0.93 -26.89
N GLY A 203 -21.99 0.09 -26.62
CA GLY A 203 -22.21 -1.16 -27.33
C GLY A 203 -23.68 -1.40 -27.68
N ASP A 204 -24.24 -0.55 -28.56
CA ASP A 204 -25.39 -0.83 -29.42
C ASP A 204 -25.13 -0.19 -30.80
#